data_c9aa1b8d45fc6587b571d93abd232266
#
_entry.id   c9aa1b8d45fc6587b571d93abd232266
#
_cell.length_a   1.000
_cell.length_b   1.000
_cell.length_c   1.000
_cell.angle_alpha   90.00
_cell.angle_beta   90.00
_cell.angle_gamma   90.00
#
_symmetry.space_group_name_H-M   'P 1'
#
loop_
_entity.id
_entity.type
_entity.pdbx_description
1 polymer ?
#
loop_
_entity_poly.entity_id
_entity_poly.type
_entity_poly.pdbx_seq_one_letter_code
_entity_poly.pdbx_strand_id
1 'polypeptide(L)'
;MKELLKETHMLDFNDSRIQSLIENRGWKNLEQFECIKAIYLYVRDEILFGYNIDDSISASKVLSDGYGQCNTKGTLFMALLRACKIPCRVHGFTIDKQLQKGAMTGIVYKNAPQNVFHSWVEVYLDDTWYELEAFILDKKYLNKLQKINS
;
A
#
# COMPACT_ATOMS: atom_id res chain seq x y z
N MET A 1 11.27 -14.85 -10.46
CA MET A 1 11.69 -13.64 -9.73
C MET A 1 11.80 -12.40 -10.58
N LYS A 2 12.33 -12.48 -11.78
CA LYS A 2 12.44 -11.31 -12.67
C LYS A 2 11.09 -10.63 -12.93
N GLU A 3 10.02 -11.42 -13.09
CA GLU A 3 8.66 -10.88 -13.29
C GLU A 3 8.19 -10.00 -12.13
N LEU A 4 8.63 -10.34 -10.91
CA LEU A 4 8.23 -9.65 -9.69
C LEU A 4 9.04 -8.38 -9.41
N LEU A 5 9.94 -8.03 -10.33
CA LEU A 5 10.74 -6.81 -10.31
C LEU A 5 10.38 -5.87 -11.47
N LYS A 6 9.47 -6.28 -12.35
CA LYS A 6 9.16 -5.50 -13.55
C LYS A 6 8.25 -4.31 -13.26
N GLU A 7 8.47 -3.28 -14.02
CA GLU A 7 7.53 -2.18 -14.15
C GLU A 7 6.28 -2.65 -14.90
N THR A 8 5.14 -2.13 -14.55
CA THR A 8 3.89 -2.32 -15.27
C THR A 8 3.18 -0.97 -15.40
N HIS A 9 2.09 -0.92 -16.16
CA HIS A 9 1.31 0.32 -16.29
C HIS A 9 0.87 0.86 -14.92
N MET A 10 0.47 -0.01 -14.00
CA MET A 10 0.08 0.41 -12.65
C MET A 10 1.29 0.64 -11.74
N LEU A 11 2.34 -0.18 -11.87
CA LEU A 11 3.54 -0.07 -11.08
C LEU A 11 4.59 0.74 -11.84
N ASP A 12 4.28 1.97 -12.13
CA ASP A 12 5.07 2.88 -12.98
C ASP A 12 6.23 3.52 -12.20
N PHE A 13 7.09 2.70 -11.61
CA PHE A 13 8.12 3.18 -10.70
C PHE A 13 9.22 4.00 -11.38
N ASN A 14 9.32 4.00 -12.70
CA ASN A 14 10.25 4.89 -13.41
C ASN A 14 9.72 6.32 -13.56
N ASP A 15 8.48 6.58 -13.14
CA ASP A 15 7.95 7.95 -13.07
C ASP A 15 8.87 8.83 -12.20
N SER A 16 9.12 10.06 -12.66
CA SER A 16 10.07 10.97 -12.03
C SER A 16 9.73 11.28 -10.57
N ARG A 17 8.45 11.34 -10.22
CA ARG A 17 7.99 11.61 -8.86
C ARG A 17 8.36 10.48 -7.90
N ILE A 18 8.20 9.24 -8.36
CA ILE A 18 8.58 8.05 -7.59
C ILE A 18 10.09 7.98 -7.43
N GLN A 19 10.83 8.20 -8.52
CA GLN A 19 12.29 8.16 -8.46
C GLN A 19 12.85 9.27 -7.56
N SER A 20 12.29 10.47 -7.62
CA SER A 20 12.69 11.57 -6.74
C SER A 20 12.43 11.26 -5.27
N LEU A 21 11.30 10.65 -4.96
CA LEU A 21 10.98 10.24 -3.59
C LEU A 21 12.02 9.24 -3.07
N ILE A 22 12.30 8.20 -3.84
CA ILE A 22 13.25 7.14 -3.46
C ILE A 22 14.65 7.75 -3.25
N GLU A 23 15.09 8.62 -4.15
CA GLU A 23 16.38 9.28 -4.06
C GLU A 23 16.48 10.19 -2.84
N ASN A 24 15.46 11.03 -2.62
CA ASN A 24 15.43 11.95 -1.48
C ASN A 24 15.42 11.23 -0.13
N ARG A 25 14.83 10.06 -0.06
CA ARG A 25 14.78 9.25 1.16
C ARG A 25 15.98 8.32 1.31
N GLY A 26 16.80 8.15 0.26
CA GLY A 26 17.98 7.30 0.28
C GLY A 26 17.69 5.81 0.44
N TRP A 27 16.50 5.35 0.04
CA TRP A 27 16.07 3.98 0.27
C TRP A 27 16.93 2.93 -0.46
N LYS A 28 17.47 3.27 -1.63
CA LYS A 28 18.34 2.34 -2.38
C LYS A 28 19.68 2.06 -1.70
N ASN A 29 20.06 2.90 -0.73
CA ASN A 29 21.32 2.76 0.01
C ASN A 29 21.15 1.96 1.30
N LEU A 30 19.91 1.58 1.64
CA LEU A 30 19.61 0.79 2.84
C LEU A 30 19.77 -0.70 2.56
N GLU A 31 20.04 -1.48 3.61
CA GLU A 31 19.91 -2.92 3.53
C GLU A 31 18.45 -3.30 3.24
N GLN A 32 18.25 -4.47 2.66
CA GLN A 32 16.92 -4.90 2.19
C GLN A 32 15.84 -4.79 3.28
N PHE A 33 16.11 -5.33 4.45
CA PHE A 33 15.13 -5.26 5.57
C PHE A 33 14.81 -3.82 5.96
N GLU A 34 15.81 -2.99 6.12
CA GLU A 34 15.62 -1.58 6.49
C GLU A 34 14.90 -0.80 5.39
N CYS A 35 15.18 -1.12 4.12
CA CYS A 35 14.49 -0.53 2.98
C CYS A 35 13.00 -0.89 3.00
N ILE A 36 12.68 -2.17 3.16
CA ILE A 36 11.28 -2.64 3.25
C ILE A 36 10.56 -1.92 4.39
N LYS A 37 11.18 -1.86 5.56
CA LYS A 37 10.62 -1.21 6.75
C LYS A 37 10.35 0.28 6.50
N ALA A 38 11.31 0.99 5.91
CA ALA A 38 11.19 2.42 5.62
C ALA A 38 10.05 2.69 4.64
N ILE A 39 9.94 1.90 3.58
CA ILE A 39 8.88 2.02 2.58
C ILE A 39 7.52 1.69 3.20
N TYR A 40 7.45 0.62 4.00
CA TYR A 40 6.24 0.23 4.72
C TYR A 40 5.72 1.37 5.60
N LEU A 41 6.59 1.96 6.42
CA LEU A 41 6.22 3.06 7.31
C LEU A 41 5.78 4.29 6.52
N TYR A 42 6.44 4.58 5.41
CA TYR A 42 6.06 5.69 4.53
C TYR A 42 4.64 5.49 3.98
N VAL A 43 4.37 4.33 3.38
CA VAL A 43 3.05 4.05 2.78
C VAL A 43 1.96 4.04 3.84
N ARG A 44 2.25 3.47 5.02
CA ARG A 44 1.27 3.44 6.11
C ARG A 44 0.93 4.83 6.63
N ASP A 45 1.94 5.65 6.92
CA ASP A 45 1.78 6.87 7.71
C ASP A 45 1.74 8.16 6.89
N GLU A 46 2.47 8.23 5.77
CA GLU A 46 2.55 9.45 4.96
C GLU A 46 1.57 9.44 3.78
N ILE A 47 1.07 8.27 3.37
CA ILE A 47 -0.06 8.17 2.45
C ILE A 47 -1.30 7.96 3.30
N LEU A 48 -2.15 8.96 3.37
CA LEU A 48 -3.31 8.95 4.26
C LEU A 48 -4.37 7.93 3.79
N PHE A 49 -5.22 7.50 4.69
CA PHE A 49 -6.34 6.64 4.31
C PHE A 49 -7.40 7.45 3.56
N GLY A 50 -7.83 6.95 2.40
CA GLY A 50 -8.88 7.57 1.61
C GLY A 50 -9.16 6.77 0.34
N TYR A 51 -10.27 7.10 -0.35
CA TYR A 51 -10.67 6.40 -1.56
C TYR A 51 -10.32 7.22 -2.79
N ASN A 52 -9.53 6.62 -3.67
CA ASN A 52 -9.17 7.22 -4.96
C ASN A 52 -10.33 7.09 -5.94
N ILE A 53 -10.21 7.76 -7.09
CA ILE A 53 -11.24 7.72 -8.13
C ILE A 53 -11.47 6.30 -8.68
N ASP A 54 -10.40 5.49 -8.69
CA ASP A 54 -10.43 4.13 -9.25
C ASP A 54 -9.29 3.32 -8.62
N ASP A 55 -9.49 2.00 -8.48
CA ASP A 55 -8.46 1.09 -7.97
C ASP A 55 -7.38 0.77 -9.01
N SER A 56 -7.63 1.05 -10.28
CA SER A 56 -6.69 0.79 -11.37
C SER A 56 -5.73 1.95 -11.67
N ILE A 57 -5.71 2.98 -10.84
CA ILE A 57 -4.78 4.10 -11.01
C ILE A 57 -3.33 3.66 -10.77
N SER A 58 -2.39 4.37 -11.40
CA SER A 58 -0.97 4.08 -11.27
C SER A 58 -0.40 4.47 -9.90
N ALA A 59 0.73 3.88 -9.57
CA ALA A 59 1.46 4.21 -8.34
C ALA A 59 1.82 5.70 -8.26
N SER A 60 2.27 6.29 -9.36
CA SER A 60 2.57 7.72 -9.41
C SER A 60 1.34 8.59 -9.13
N LYS A 61 0.16 8.15 -9.57
CA LYS A 61 -1.10 8.85 -9.29
C LYS A 61 -1.46 8.76 -7.81
N VAL A 62 -1.28 7.58 -7.18
CA VAL A 62 -1.50 7.42 -5.74
C VAL A 62 -0.58 8.35 -4.96
N LEU A 63 0.69 8.43 -5.37
CA LEU A 63 1.66 9.33 -4.75
C LEU A 63 1.21 10.79 -4.86
N SER A 64 0.74 11.20 -6.04
CA SER A 64 0.22 12.57 -6.26
C SER A 64 -1.02 12.86 -5.43
N ASP A 65 -1.93 11.88 -5.29
CA ASP A 65 -3.14 12.03 -4.49
C ASP A 65 -2.79 12.18 -3.00
N GLY A 66 -1.74 11.52 -2.53
CA GLY A 66 -1.33 11.53 -1.13
C GLY A 66 -2.24 10.72 -0.21
N TYR A 67 -3.15 9.93 -0.76
CA TYR A 67 -4.05 9.06 -0.01
C TYR A 67 -4.37 7.80 -0.82
N GLY A 68 -4.85 6.78 -0.13
CA GLY A 68 -5.28 5.54 -0.75
C GLY A 68 -5.93 4.56 0.24
N GLN A 69 -6.38 3.44 -0.30
CA GLN A 69 -6.96 2.32 0.46
C GLN A 69 -6.15 1.04 0.16
N CYS A 70 -6.63 -0.14 0.57
CA CYS A 70 -5.81 -1.38 0.47
C CYS A 70 -5.22 -1.61 -0.92
N ASN A 71 -6.02 -1.45 -1.98
CA ASN A 71 -5.56 -1.74 -3.34
C ASN A 71 -4.59 -0.66 -3.83
N THR A 72 -4.93 0.61 -3.68
CA THR A 72 -4.12 1.71 -4.21
C THR A 72 -2.85 1.96 -3.38
N LYS A 73 -2.93 1.89 -2.06
CA LYS A 73 -1.73 1.93 -1.21
C LYS A 73 -0.83 0.73 -1.50
N GLY A 74 -1.42 -0.45 -1.75
CA GLY A 74 -0.69 -1.64 -2.18
C GLY A 74 0.03 -1.44 -3.51
N THR A 75 -0.62 -0.79 -4.47
CA THR A 75 -0.02 -0.45 -5.77
C THR A 75 1.21 0.42 -5.59
N LEU A 76 1.12 1.49 -4.81
CA LEU A 76 2.27 2.35 -4.53
C LEU A 76 3.37 1.59 -3.77
N PHE A 77 3.00 0.81 -2.76
CA PHE A 77 3.94 0.01 -1.99
C PHE A 77 4.76 -0.91 -2.89
N MET A 78 4.09 -1.66 -3.76
CA MET A 78 4.76 -2.57 -4.68
C MET A 78 5.68 -1.84 -5.67
N ALA A 79 5.25 -0.69 -6.19
CA ALA A 79 6.06 0.11 -7.10
C ALA A 79 7.36 0.58 -6.41
N LEU A 80 7.27 1.05 -5.18
CA LEU A 80 8.43 1.49 -4.41
C LEU A 80 9.38 0.33 -4.10
N LEU A 81 8.85 -0.82 -3.74
CA LEU A 81 9.64 -2.03 -3.47
C LEU A 81 10.39 -2.47 -4.73
N ARG A 82 9.69 -2.57 -5.87
CA ARG A 82 10.32 -2.99 -7.14
C ARG A 82 11.36 -2.00 -7.63
N ALA A 83 11.14 -0.71 -7.43
CA ALA A 83 12.14 0.31 -7.74
C ALA A 83 13.43 0.11 -6.94
N CYS A 84 13.33 -0.42 -5.74
CA CYS A 84 14.46 -0.76 -4.88
C CYS A 84 14.92 -2.22 -5.06
N LYS A 85 14.47 -2.89 -6.12
CA LYS A 85 14.84 -4.26 -6.50
C LYS A 85 14.44 -5.32 -5.47
N ILE A 86 13.35 -5.09 -4.77
CA ILE A 86 12.77 -6.04 -3.82
C ILE A 86 11.60 -6.74 -4.50
N PRO A 87 11.69 -8.07 -4.74
CA PRO A 87 10.60 -8.80 -5.36
C PRO A 87 9.36 -8.77 -4.47
N CYS A 88 8.22 -8.46 -5.07
CA CYS A 88 6.96 -8.39 -4.35
C CYS A 88 5.80 -8.80 -5.24
N ARG A 89 4.73 -9.23 -4.59
CA ARG A 89 3.49 -9.62 -5.26
C ARG A 89 2.29 -9.27 -4.36
N VAL A 90 1.12 -9.21 -4.95
CA VAL A 90 -0.11 -8.98 -4.22
C VAL A 90 -0.88 -10.29 -4.09
N HIS A 91 -1.45 -10.51 -2.91
CA HIS A 91 -2.44 -11.53 -2.65
C HIS A 91 -3.75 -10.88 -2.20
N GLY A 92 -4.85 -11.59 -2.40
CA GLY A 92 -6.14 -11.08 -1.97
C GLY A 92 -7.19 -12.17 -1.87
N PHE A 93 -8.22 -11.87 -1.11
CA PHE A 93 -9.41 -12.71 -0.98
C PHE A 93 -10.62 -11.84 -0.71
N THR A 94 -11.81 -12.42 -0.94
CA THR A 94 -13.08 -11.76 -0.65
C THR A 94 -13.50 -12.07 0.79
N ILE A 95 -13.85 -11.04 1.54
CA ILE A 95 -14.36 -11.17 2.92
C ILE A 95 -15.73 -10.50 3.04
N ASP A 96 -16.51 -10.94 4.03
CA ASP A 96 -17.78 -10.29 4.33
C ASP A 96 -17.53 -8.87 4.83
N LYS A 97 -18.30 -7.91 4.33
CA LYS A 97 -18.14 -6.49 4.70
C LYS A 97 -18.34 -6.21 6.18
N GLN A 98 -19.07 -7.08 6.90
CA GLN A 98 -19.23 -6.94 8.34
C GLN A 98 -17.91 -7.00 9.10
N LEU A 99 -16.94 -7.75 8.57
CA LEU A 99 -15.59 -7.81 9.12
C LEU A 99 -14.80 -6.53 8.87
N GLN A 100 -15.29 -5.68 7.95
CA GLN A 100 -14.70 -4.37 7.64
C GLN A 100 -15.38 -3.22 8.37
N LYS A 101 -16.38 -3.51 9.20
CA LYS A 101 -17.07 -2.49 10.00
C LYS A 101 -16.06 -1.84 10.95
N GLY A 102 -15.89 -0.54 10.84
CA GLY A 102 -14.87 0.19 11.58
C GLY A 102 -13.77 0.73 10.66
N ALA A 103 -13.32 -0.05 9.67
CA ALA A 103 -12.47 0.44 8.59
C ALA A 103 -13.29 1.13 7.50
N MET A 104 -14.49 0.61 7.21
CA MET A 104 -15.49 1.26 6.36
C MET A 104 -16.67 1.70 7.22
N THR A 105 -17.03 2.97 7.16
CA THR A 105 -18.11 3.55 7.97
C THR A 105 -19.05 4.41 7.13
N GLY A 106 -20.23 4.71 7.68
CA GLY A 106 -21.20 5.61 7.08
C GLY A 106 -21.66 5.15 5.70
N ILE A 107 -21.72 6.08 4.75
CA ILE A 107 -22.22 5.84 3.39
C ILE A 107 -21.36 4.82 2.66
N VAL A 108 -20.05 4.81 2.90
CA VAL A 108 -19.12 3.85 2.27
C VAL A 108 -19.47 2.42 2.66
N TYR A 109 -19.66 2.17 3.94
CA TYR A 109 -20.07 0.84 4.45
C TYR A 109 -21.44 0.44 3.92
N LYS A 110 -22.39 1.36 3.96
CA LYS A 110 -23.78 1.12 3.55
C LYS A 110 -23.89 0.74 2.08
N ASN A 111 -23.08 1.36 1.22
CA ASN A 111 -23.09 1.15 -0.23
C ASN A 111 -22.08 0.10 -0.71
N ALA A 112 -21.25 -0.43 0.20
CA ALA A 112 -20.29 -1.47 -0.16
C ALA A 112 -21.00 -2.79 -0.47
N PRO A 113 -20.47 -3.61 -1.41
CA PRO A 113 -21.01 -4.95 -1.65
C PRO A 113 -20.87 -5.82 -0.41
N GLN A 114 -21.69 -6.87 -0.30
CA GLN A 114 -21.69 -7.79 0.85
C GLN A 114 -20.31 -8.43 1.04
N ASN A 115 -19.63 -8.77 -0.06
CA ASN A 115 -18.26 -9.31 -0.04
C ASN A 115 -17.30 -8.23 -0.53
N VAL A 116 -16.29 -7.92 0.28
CA VAL A 116 -15.27 -6.92 -0.02
C VAL A 116 -13.95 -7.62 -0.29
N PHE A 117 -13.29 -7.22 -1.38
CA PHE A 117 -11.96 -7.74 -1.70
C PHE A 117 -10.94 -7.15 -0.73
N HIS A 118 -10.21 -8.03 -0.04
CA HIS A 118 -9.11 -7.67 0.84
C HIS A 118 -7.80 -8.12 0.23
N SER A 119 -6.81 -7.23 0.18
CA SER A 119 -5.51 -7.53 -0.39
C SER A 119 -4.37 -7.17 0.58
N TRP A 120 -3.27 -7.88 0.44
CA TRP A 120 -2.03 -7.59 1.14
C TRP A 120 -0.86 -7.78 0.19
N VAL A 121 0.29 -7.24 0.57
CA VAL A 121 1.52 -7.33 -0.22
C VAL A 121 2.45 -8.36 0.42
N GLU A 122 3.05 -9.20 -0.40
CA GLU A 122 4.10 -10.11 0.03
C GLU A 122 5.44 -9.66 -0.55
N VAL A 123 6.48 -9.76 0.27
CA VAL A 123 7.85 -9.43 -0.12
C VAL A 123 8.74 -10.66 0.03
N TYR A 124 9.73 -10.77 -0.85
CA TYR A 124 10.73 -11.83 -0.81
C TYR A 124 12.00 -11.28 -0.18
N LEU A 125 12.39 -11.88 0.92
CA LEU A 125 13.59 -11.49 1.68
C LEU A 125 14.24 -12.73 2.27
N ASP A 126 15.56 -12.89 2.08
CA ASP A 126 16.34 -14.02 2.63
C ASP A 126 15.70 -15.38 2.32
N ASP A 127 15.37 -15.59 1.05
CA ASP A 127 14.77 -16.83 0.52
C ASP A 127 13.41 -17.20 1.12
N THR A 128 12.70 -16.23 1.72
CA THR A 128 11.38 -16.43 2.33
C THR A 128 10.40 -15.34 1.91
N TRP A 129 9.15 -15.73 1.70
CA TRP A 129 8.05 -14.80 1.49
C TRP A 129 7.45 -14.35 2.82
N TYR A 130 7.30 -13.05 2.99
CA TYR A 130 6.66 -12.43 4.17
C TYR A 130 5.42 -11.66 3.74
N GLU A 131 4.34 -11.86 4.48
CA GLU A 131 3.10 -11.09 4.29
C GLU A 131 3.19 -9.76 5.04
N LEU A 132 2.86 -8.67 4.35
CA LEU A 132 2.83 -7.34 4.94
C LEU A 132 1.43 -6.78 4.83
N GLU A 133 0.82 -6.58 5.98
CA GLU A 133 -0.52 -6.01 6.13
C GLU A 133 -0.46 -4.74 6.99
N ALA A 134 -1.63 -4.24 7.33
CA ALA A 134 -1.81 -3.11 8.25
C ALA A 134 -1.18 -1.79 7.80
N PHE A 135 -0.83 -1.65 6.51
CA PHE A 135 -0.33 -0.39 5.95
C PHE A 135 -1.44 0.53 5.44
N ILE A 136 -2.70 0.11 5.55
CA ILE A 136 -3.88 0.80 5.00
C ILE A 136 -4.22 2.04 5.81
N LEU A 137 -4.31 1.87 7.13
CA LEU A 137 -4.73 2.94 8.03
C LEU A 137 -3.50 3.68 8.55
N ASP A 138 -3.43 4.96 8.24
CA ASP A 138 -2.37 5.81 8.77
C ASP A 138 -2.55 6.05 10.27
N LYS A 139 -1.46 6.44 10.93
CA LYS A 139 -1.43 6.67 12.37
C LYS A 139 -2.46 7.71 12.84
N LYS A 140 -2.67 8.73 12.04
CA LYS A 140 -3.63 9.81 12.34
C LYS A 140 -5.06 9.27 12.34
N TYR A 141 -5.40 8.43 11.36
CA TYR A 141 -6.71 7.80 11.26
C TYR A 141 -6.94 6.82 12.42
N LEU A 142 -5.95 5.98 12.73
CA LEU A 142 -6.01 5.03 13.85
C LEU A 142 -6.22 5.76 15.18
N ASN A 143 -5.52 6.85 15.41
CA ASN A 143 -5.67 7.65 16.63
C ASN A 143 -7.09 8.20 16.77
N LYS A 144 -7.71 8.62 15.67
CA LYS A 144 -9.12 9.06 15.68
C LYS A 144 -10.08 7.93 16.04
N LEU A 145 -9.88 6.74 15.45
CA LEU A 145 -10.70 5.56 15.75
C LEU A 145 -10.60 5.17 17.22
N GLN A 146 -9.40 5.18 17.78
CA GLN A 146 -9.18 4.85 19.19
C GLN A 146 -9.89 5.82 20.13
N LYS A 147 -9.91 7.10 19.81
CA LYS A 147 -10.61 8.12 20.59
C LYS A 147 -12.14 7.94 20.57
N ILE A 148 -12.69 7.46 19.46
CA ILE A 148 -14.13 7.21 19.34
C ILE A 148 -14.54 6.00 20.18
N ASN A 149 -13.67 5.00 20.31
CA ASN A 149 -13.94 3.74 20.98
C ASN A 149 -13.49 3.69 22.46
N SER A 150 -12.93 4.77 22.95
CA SER A 150 -12.46 4.84 24.34
C SER A 150 -13.49 5.50 25.27
#